data_5d35c9ad37b39f38c0069e644edb93f8
#
_entry.id   5d35c9ad37b39f38c0069e644edb93f8
#
_cell.length_a   1.000
_cell.length_b   1.000
_cell.length_c   1.000
_cell.angle_alpha   90.00
_cell.angle_beta   90.00
_cell.angle_gamma   90.00
#
_symmetry.space_group_name_H-M   'P 1'
#
loop_
_entity.id
_entity.type
_entity.pdbx_description
1 polymer ?
#
loop_
_entity_poly.entity_id
_entity_poly.type
_entity_poly.pdbx_seq_one_letter_code
_entity_poly.pdbx_strand_id
1 'polypeptide(L)'
;MKRITLAIVAALILTSCSSSDEASAPAAKFYVPNDCTKTSILDALPDSIPNPKFIDTQWELFEGTDLAEVYSRGGIACSYGIQEAEIGATILWSPNDEGVFESRIPEWLKAKQVKTDLPGIDEESAYVLAEGDESSAERHVWAINLSISGMWIQVNATFLQTIDEAIPLIKAAIDSLQTQEVHEASSVTGCFAAEIGKDLLTLELDQQDRNIVVANIDYLWSEKDQNEGQMIGNYTNQVLTGIYEFTSEGERSLRELFFKGDKTGFLAGFGPVETIDGVEKFKRPLKITWDESYKYLPSDKCGNK
;
A
#
# COMPACT_ATOMS: atom_id res chain seq x y z
N MET A 1 -43.94 -36.20 75.64
CA MET A 1 -43.39 -36.84 74.43
C MET A 1 -43.04 -35.70 73.47
N LYS A 2 -41.78 -35.27 73.48
CA LYS A 2 -41.26 -34.21 72.59
C LYS A 2 -40.41 -34.84 71.52
N ARG A 3 -40.83 -34.68 70.30
CA ARG A 3 -40.05 -35.14 69.09
C ARG A 3 -39.02 -34.03 68.73
N ILE A 4 -37.74 -34.39 68.76
CA ILE A 4 -36.63 -33.55 68.29
C ILE A 4 -36.43 -33.86 66.83
N THR A 5 -36.57 -32.88 65.98
CA THR A 5 -36.32 -32.96 64.57
C THR A 5 -34.89 -32.46 64.34
N LEU A 6 -34.01 -33.35 63.86
CA LEU A 6 -32.61 -33.03 63.51
C LEU A 6 -32.56 -32.49 62.06
N ALA A 7 -32.20 -31.22 61.87
CA ALA A 7 -31.99 -30.62 60.59
C ALA A 7 -30.55 -30.83 60.14
N ILE A 8 -30.35 -31.58 59.06
CA ILE A 8 -29.05 -31.76 58.39
C ILE A 8 -28.88 -30.58 57.40
N VAL A 9 -27.92 -29.70 57.68
CA VAL A 9 -27.49 -28.66 56.77
C VAL A 9 -26.43 -29.26 55.82
N ALA A 10 -26.79 -29.48 54.58
CA ALA A 10 -25.82 -29.87 53.53
C ALA A 10 -25.16 -28.58 52.99
N ALA A 11 -23.89 -28.41 53.28
CA ALA A 11 -23.08 -27.36 52.68
C ALA A 11 -22.66 -27.77 51.26
N LEU A 12 -23.26 -27.12 50.25
CA LEU A 12 -22.85 -27.20 48.85
C LEU A 12 -21.61 -26.34 48.67
N ILE A 13 -20.43 -26.96 48.52
CA ILE A 13 -19.21 -26.28 48.09
C ILE A 13 -19.32 -26.12 46.58
N LEU A 14 -19.60 -24.91 46.10
CA LEU A 14 -19.48 -24.50 44.71
C LEU A 14 -18.01 -24.27 44.40
N THR A 15 -17.35 -25.25 43.84
CA THR A 15 -16.07 -25.05 43.17
C THR A 15 -16.31 -24.28 41.88
N SER A 16 -16.13 -22.97 41.93
CA SER A 16 -16.06 -22.10 40.78
C SER A 16 -14.74 -22.42 40.05
N CYS A 17 -14.82 -23.20 38.97
CA CYS A 17 -13.77 -23.20 37.95
C CYS A 17 -13.80 -21.82 37.29
N SER A 18 -12.90 -20.94 37.69
CA SER A 18 -12.53 -19.76 36.93
C SER A 18 -11.74 -20.25 35.71
N SER A 19 -12.40 -20.46 34.58
CA SER A 19 -11.74 -20.45 33.30
C SER A 19 -11.20 -19.03 33.13
N SER A 20 -9.90 -18.86 33.29
CA SER A 20 -9.20 -17.69 32.76
C SER A 20 -9.34 -17.80 31.23
N ASP A 21 -10.31 -17.10 30.66
CA ASP A 21 -10.23 -16.68 29.28
C ASP A 21 -8.95 -15.82 29.20
N GLU A 22 -7.84 -16.44 28.84
CA GLU A 22 -6.71 -15.69 28.26
C GLU A 22 -7.29 -15.05 27.01
N ALA A 23 -7.68 -13.80 27.11
CA ALA A 23 -7.92 -12.98 25.94
C ALA A 23 -6.63 -13.03 25.13
N SER A 24 -6.66 -13.78 24.02
CA SER A 24 -5.56 -13.79 23.07
C SER A 24 -5.29 -12.33 22.71
N ALA A 25 -4.06 -11.88 22.89
CA ALA A 25 -3.65 -10.57 22.44
C ALA A 25 -4.12 -10.41 20.97
N PRO A 26 -4.70 -9.26 20.60
CA PRO A 26 -5.10 -9.04 19.21
C PRO A 26 -3.90 -9.33 18.32
N ALA A 27 -4.11 -10.07 17.24
CA ALA A 27 -3.06 -10.35 16.27
C ALA A 27 -2.42 -9.04 15.82
N ALA A 28 -1.10 -8.99 15.79
CA ALA A 28 -0.39 -7.80 15.37
C ALA A 28 -0.89 -7.39 13.97
N LYS A 29 -1.35 -6.15 13.84
CA LYS A 29 -1.75 -5.60 12.54
C LYS A 29 -0.48 -5.18 11.80
N PHE A 30 -0.31 -5.68 10.58
CA PHE A 30 0.75 -5.28 9.68
C PHE A 30 0.22 -4.30 8.64
N TYR A 31 1.13 -3.48 8.11
CA TYR A 31 0.86 -2.48 7.08
C TYR A 31 1.84 -2.65 5.92
N VAL A 32 1.40 -2.29 4.73
CA VAL A 32 2.26 -2.28 3.56
C VAL A 32 3.38 -1.24 3.70
N PRO A 33 4.56 -1.46 3.08
CA PRO A 33 5.57 -0.42 2.96
C PRO A 33 4.99 0.81 2.25
N ASN A 34 5.43 2.00 2.61
CA ASN A 34 5.10 3.24 1.91
C ASN A 34 6.28 3.83 1.11
N ASP A 35 7.47 3.21 1.22
CA ASP A 35 8.70 3.67 0.58
C ASP A 35 9.56 2.47 0.16
N CYS A 36 9.66 2.25 -1.16
CA CYS A 36 10.41 1.14 -1.75
C CYS A 36 11.90 1.17 -1.38
N THR A 37 12.46 2.34 -1.08
CA THR A 37 13.89 2.47 -0.74
C THR A 37 14.21 2.00 0.68
N LYS A 38 13.18 1.73 1.50
CA LYS A 38 13.32 1.29 2.90
C LYS A 38 13.01 -0.18 3.11
N THR A 39 12.74 -0.92 2.03
CA THR A 39 12.50 -2.36 2.10
C THR A 39 13.82 -3.15 2.15
N SER A 40 13.76 -4.40 2.60
CA SER A 40 14.92 -5.31 2.67
C SER A 40 15.18 -6.07 1.36
N ILE A 41 14.48 -5.74 0.27
CA ILE A 41 14.52 -6.53 -0.98
C ILE A 41 15.89 -6.49 -1.65
N LEU A 42 16.56 -5.33 -1.65
CA LEU A 42 17.90 -5.21 -2.29
C LEU A 42 18.92 -6.17 -1.68
N ASP A 43 18.85 -6.39 -0.36
CA ASP A 43 19.76 -7.27 0.37
C ASP A 43 19.46 -8.77 0.13
N ALA A 44 18.27 -9.07 -0.39
CA ALA A 44 17.82 -10.43 -0.68
C ALA A 44 18.01 -10.84 -2.15
N LEU A 45 18.43 -9.91 -3.01
CA LEU A 45 18.78 -10.23 -4.39
C LEU A 45 20.07 -11.07 -4.43
N PRO A 46 20.18 -12.05 -5.34
CA PRO A 46 21.36 -12.89 -5.41
C PRO A 46 22.62 -12.11 -5.84
N ASP A 47 23.77 -12.49 -5.32
CA ASP A 47 25.08 -11.88 -5.63
C ASP A 47 25.44 -11.91 -7.13
N SER A 48 24.77 -12.78 -7.90
CA SER A 48 24.91 -12.84 -9.36
C SER A 48 24.37 -11.61 -10.09
N ILE A 49 23.57 -10.77 -9.41
CA ILE A 49 23.06 -9.50 -9.94
C ILE A 49 23.97 -8.37 -9.44
N PRO A 50 24.89 -7.83 -10.26
CA PRO A 50 25.88 -6.88 -9.79
C PRO A 50 25.26 -5.50 -9.58
N ASN A 51 25.47 -4.92 -8.38
CA ASN A 51 25.02 -3.57 -8.02
C ASN A 51 23.55 -3.27 -8.31
N PRO A 52 22.61 -4.10 -7.85
CA PRO A 52 21.19 -3.86 -8.06
C PRO A 52 20.75 -2.58 -7.35
N LYS A 53 19.72 -1.92 -7.88
CA LYS A 53 19.16 -0.69 -7.34
C LYS A 53 17.64 -0.79 -7.28
N PHE A 54 17.04 0.07 -6.46
CA PHE A 54 15.64 0.42 -6.62
C PHE A 54 15.44 1.10 -7.99
N ILE A 55 14.42 0.67 -8.72
CA ILE A 55 14.03 1.19 -10.03
C ILE A 55 12.76 1.99 -9.83
N ASP A 56 12.86 3.31 -9.98
CA ASP A 56 11.70 4.21 -9.90
C ASP A 56 10.80 3.97 -11.12
N THR A 57 9.77 3.15 -10.91
CA THR A 57 8.86 2.69 -11.96
C THR A 57 7.57 3.50 -11.93
N GLN A 58 7.21 4.10 -13.07
CA GLN A 58 5.92 4.73 -13.25
C GLN A 58 4.91 3.67 -13.70
N TRP A 59 4.05 3.25 -12.77
CA TRP A 59 3.09 2.19 -13.03
C TRP A 59 1.89 2.70 -13.85
N GLU A 60 1.52 1.94 -14.86
CA GLU A 60 0.25 2.10 -15.57
C GLU A 60 -0.75 1.06 -15.04
N LEU A 61 -1.84 1.52 -14.45
CA LEU A 61 -2.83 0.67 -13.82
C LEU A 61 -3.92 0.29 -14.82
N PHE A 62 -3.94 -0.96 -15.24
CA PHE A 62 -4.99 -1.50 -16.10
C PHE A 62 -6.00 -2.27 -15.27
N GLU A 63 -7.29 -1.93 -15.44
CA GLU A 63 -8.39 -2.60 -14.74
C GLU A 63 -8.31 -4.14 -14.89
N GLY A 64 -8.58 -4.85 -13.81
CA GLY A 64 -8.55 -6.32 -13.75
C GLY A 64 -7.16 -6.93 -13.55
N THR A 65 -6.09 -6.13 -13.49
CA THR A 65 -4.75 -6.62 -13.16
C THR A 65 -4.51 -6.66 -11.65
N ASP A 66 -3.59 -7.55 -11.20
CA ASP A 66 -3.17 -7.60 -9.80
C ASP A 66 -2.60 -6.25 -9.34
N LEU A 67 -1.85 -5.58 -10.21
CA LEU A 67 -1.28 -4.27 -9.92
C LEU A 67 -2.35 -3.21 -9.63
N ALA A 68 -3.42 -3.17 -10.43
CA ALA A 68 -4.52 -2.23 -10.22
C ALA A 68 -5.27 -2.52 -8.92
N GLU A 69 -5.49 -3.81 -8.60
CA GLU A 69 -6.10 -4.23 -7.33
C GLU A 69 -5.24 -3.82 -6.13
N VAL A 70 -3.93 -4.06 -6.18
CA VAL A 70 -2.99 -3.65 -5.14
C VAL A 70 -3.10 -2.15 -4.86
N TYR A 71 -3.05 -1.31 -5.90
CA TYR A 71 -3.12 0.15 -5.73
C TYR A 71 -4.48 0.64 -5.27
N SER A 72 -5.58 0.03 -5.73
CA SER A 72 -6.94 0.41 -5.31
C SER A 72 -7.18 0.22 -3.81
N ARG A 73 -6.38 -0.66 -3.18
CA ARG A 73 -6.46 -0.97 -1.74
C ARG A 73 -5.38 -0.27 -0.91
N GLY A 74 -4.68 0.70 -1.50
CA GLY A 74 -3.60 1.41 -0.81
C GLY A 74 -2.32 0.58 -0.65
N GLY A 75 -2.14 -0.42 -1.50
CA GLY A 75 -0.90 -1.17 -1.60
C GLY A 75 0.18 -0.43 -2.37
N ILE A 76 1.31 -1.09 -2.57
CA ILE A 76 2.48 -0.56 -3.28
C ILE A 76 3.13 -1.65 -4.13
N ALA A 77 3.75 -1.24 -5.25
CA ALA A 77 4.60 -2.07 -6.08
C ALA A 77 5.99 -1.45 -6.20
N CYS A 78 7.03 -2.25 -5.97
CA CYS A 78 8.41 -1.82 -6.00
C CYS A 78 9.25 -2.72 -6.90
N SER A 79 10.07 -2.12 -7.76
CA SER A 79 11.00 -2.84 -8.63
C SER A 79 12.44 -2.62 -8.21
N TYR A 80 13.24 -3.70 -8.29
CA TYR A 80 14.65 -3.71 -7.89
C TYR A 80 15.45 -4.54 -8.89
N GLY A 81 16.66 -4.09 -9.21
CA GLY A 81 17.53 -4.82 -10.13
C GLY A 81 18.41 -3.91 -10.98
N ILE A 82 18.64 -4.33 -12.22
CA ILE A 82 19.40 -3.62 -13.24
C ILE A 82 18.47 -3.36 -14.42
N GLN A 83 17.99 -2.13 -14.55
CA GLN A 83 16.99 -1.76 -15.54
C GLN A 83 17.47 -2.00 -16.99
N GLU A 84 18.72 -1.64 -17.27
CA GLU A 84 19.30 -1.78 -18.62
C GLU A 84 19.48 -3.25 -19.05
N ALA A 85 19.57 -4.16 -18.08
CA ALA A 85 19.71 -5.59 -18.32
C ALA A 85 18.37 -6.34 -18.24
N GLU A 86 17.29 -5.67 -17.83
CA GLU A 86 15.97 -6.25 -17.55
C GLU A 86 16.04 -7.42 -16.54
N ILE A 87 17.01 -7.37 -15.62
CA ILE A 87 17.19 -8.38 -14.57
C ILE A 87 16.79 -7.78 -13.24
N GLY A 88 15.80 -8.40 -12.58
CA GLY A 88 15.35 -7.92 -11.29
C GLY A 88 14.12 -8.60 -10.75
N ALA A 89 13.60 -8.02 -9.68
CA ALA A 89 12.38 -8.44 -9.02
C ALA A 89 11.42 -7.27 -8.87
N THR A 90 10.14 -7.56 -8.99
CA THR A 90 9.04 -6.66 -8.64
C THR A 90 8.22 -7.30 -7.54
N ILE A 91 8.07 -6.59 -6.44
CA ILE A 91 7.29 -7.04 -5.30
C ILE A 91 6.08 -6.12 -5.14
N LEU A 92 4.92 -6.72 -4.95
CA LEU A 92 3.68 -6.04 -4.65
C LEU A 92 3.25 -6.39 -3.23
N TRP A 93 2.77 -5.42 -2.49
CA TRP A 93 2.15 -5.60 -1.18
C TRP A 93 0.76 -4.98 -1.17
N SER A 94 -0.22 -5.70 -0.67
CA SER A 94 -1.58 -5.21 -0.49
C SER A 94 -2.14 -5.68 0.85
N PRO A 95 -2.98 -4.90 1.53
CA PRO A 95 -3.86 -5.49 2.54
C PRO A 95 -4.70 -6.60 1.91
N ASN A 96 -4.85 -7.73 2.61
CA ASN A 96 -5.78 -8.81 2.22
C ASN A 96 -7.09 -8.66 2.98
N ASP A 97 -7.74 -7.53 2.79
CA ASP A 97 -9.06 -7.28 3.33
C ASP A 97 -10.16 -7.60 2.30
N GLU A 98 -11.38 -7.81 2.81
CA GLU A 98 -12.56 -8.13 1.98
C GLU A 98 -12.36 -9.34 1.04
N GLY A 99 -11.37 -10.20 1.32
CA GLY A 99 -11.11 -11.41 0.53
C GLY A 99 -10.51 -11.11 -0.85
N VAL A 100 -9.70 -10.05 -0.98
CA VAL A 100 -9.10 -9.68 -2.28
C VAL A 100 -8.22 -10.78 -2.83
N PHE A 101 -7.37 -11.40 -2.01
CA PHE A 101 -6.53 -12.52 -2.44
C PHE A 101 -7.36 -13.67 -3.01
N GLU A 102 -8.41 -14.06 -2.30
CA GLU A 102 -9.33 -15.13 -2.71
C GLU A 102 -10.06 -14.79 -4.00
N SER A 103 -10.40 -13.52 -4.21
CA SER A 103 -11.07 -13.05 -5.43
C SER A 103 -10.18 -13.16 -6.68
N ARG A 104 -8.84 -13.15 -6.51
CA ARG A 104 -7.87 -13.27 -7.60
C ARG A 104 -7.57 -14.71 -8.00
N ILE A 105 -7.82 -15.69 -7.12
CA ILE A 105 -7.53 -17.11 -7.35
C ILE A 105 -8.07 -17.63 -8.70
N PRO A 106 -9.32 -17.34 -9.12
CA PRO A 106 -9.82 -17.82 -10.40
C PRO A 106 -8.97 -17.36 -11.61
N GLU A 107 -8.48 -16.12 -11.61
CA GLU A 107 -7.63 -15.60 -12.68
C GLU A 107 -6.24 -16.23 -12.66
N TRP A 108 -5.65 -16.45 -11.47
CA TRP A 108 -4.38 -17.15 -11.33
C TRP A 108 -4.46 -18.61 -11.80
N LEU A 109 -5.53 -19.32 -11.45
CA LEU A 109 -5.76 -20.69 -11.93
C LEU A 109 -5.93 -20.73 -13.47
N LYS A 110 -6.63 -19.77 -14.05
CA LYS A 110 -6.77 -19.62 -15.49
C LYS A 110 -5.40 -19.32 -16.16
N ALA A 111 -4.54 -18.56 -15.49
CA ALA A 111 -3.15 -18.31 -15.87
C ALA A 111 -2.20 -19.49 -15.56
N LYS A 112 -2.75 -20.66 -15.16
CA LYS A 112 -2.01 -21.90 -14.81
C LYS A 112 -1.11 -21.80 -13.57
N GLN A 113 -1.36 -20.85 -12.68
CA GLN A 113 -0.74 -20.89 -11.37
C GLN A 113 -1.26 -22.09 -10.57
N VAL A 114 -0.41 -22.68 -9.75
CA VAL A 114 -0.72 -23.86 -8.97
C VAL A 114 -0.60 -23.53 -7.49
N LYS A 115 -1.57 -23.98 -6.69
CA LYS A 115 -1.47 -23.89 -5.23
C LYS A 115 -0.27 -24.68 -4.75
N THR A 116 0.59 -24.06 -3.96
CA THR A 116 1.91 -24.58 -3.59
C THR A 116 2.23 -24.18 -2.15
N ASP A 117 2.78 -25.09 -1.36
CA ASP A 117 3.34 -24.78 -0.04
C ASP A 117 4.75 -24.20 -0.22
N LEU A 118 5.08 -23.14 0.53
CA LEU A 118 6.37 -22.48 0.44
C LEU A 118 7.32 -22.94 1.54
N PRO A 119 8.52 -23.48 1.22
CA PRO A 119 9.42 -24.04 2.21
C PRO A 119 9.84 -23.03 3.29
N GLY A 120 9.48 -23.30 4.55
CA GLY A 120 9.88 -22.48 5.71
C GLY A 120 9.22 -21.10 5.77
N ILE A 121 8.09 -20.93 5.12
CA ILE A 121 7.15 -19.80 5.25
C ILE A 121 5.88 -20.35 5.89
N ASP A 122 5.28 -19.58 6.79
CA ASP A 122 4.01 -19.93 7.46
C ASP A 122 2.88 -19.12 6.81
N GLU A 123 2.68 -19.38 5.51
CA GLU A 123 1.64 -18.71 4.73
C GLU A 123 0.27 -19.40 4.89
N GLU A 124 -0.79 -18.62 4.80
CA GLU A 124 -2.18 -19.12 4.80
C GLU A 124 -2.52 -19.82 3.47
N SER A 125 -1.98 -19.30 2.37
CA SER A 125 -2.13 -19.86 1.02
C SER A 125 -1.12 -19.23 0.07
N ALA A 126 -0.60 -20.03 -0.87
CA ALA A 126 0.22 -19.52 -1.96
C ALA A 126 -0.12 -20.14 -3.32
N TYR A 127 0.09 -19.37 -4.39
CA TYR A 127 -0.07 -19.76 -5.78
C TYR A 127 1.16 -19.38 -6.59
N VAL A 128 1.69 -20.32 -7.36
CA VAL A 128 2.94 -20.17 -8.09
C VAL A 128 2.71 -20.37 -9.58
N LEU A 129 3.20 -19.44 -10.39
CA LEU A 129 3.34 -19.61 -11.84
C LEU A 129 4.78 -20.04 -12.14
N ALA A 130 4.92 -21.27 -12.63
CA ALA A 130 6.19 -21.78 -13.10
C ALA A 130 6.01 -22.44 -14.47
N GLU A 131 7.00 -22.29 -15.33
CA GLU A 131 7.06 -22.89 -16.66
C GLU A 131 8.33 -23.73 -16.80
N GLY A 132 8.29 -24.71 -17.70
CA GLY A 132 9.37 -25.70 -17.87
C GLY A 132 9.34 -26.84 -16.85
N ASP A 133 10.01 -27.94 -17.22
CA ASP A 133 10.13 -29.11 -16.36
C ASP A 133 11.07 -28.83 -15.18
N GLU A 134 10.80 -29.42 -14.02
CA GLU A 134 11.61 -29.20 -12.76
C GLU A 134 13.10 -29.51 -12.92
N SER A 135 13.46 -30.39 -13.81
CA SER A 135 14.84 -30.76 -14.13
C SER A 135 15.46 -29.97 -15.28
N SER A 136 14.70 -29.06 -15.91
CA SER A 136 15.13 -28.30 -17.08
C SER A 136 15.87 -27.04 -16.68
N ALA A 137 16.95 -26.72 -17.37
CA ALA A 137 17.60 -25.40 -17.26
C ALA A 137 16.74 -24.24 -17.81
N GLU A 138 15.64 -24.57 -18.50
CA GLU A 138 14.67 -23.59 -19.00
C GLU A 138 13.52 -23.35 -18.00
N ARG A 139 13.54 -24.02 -16.83
CA ARG A 139 12.55 -23.78 -15.80
C ARG A 139 12.62 -22.33 -15.31
N HIS A 140 11.47 -21.72 -15.19
CA HIS A 140 11.34 -20.36 -14.68
C HIS A 140 10.15 -20.24 -13.73
N VAL A 141 10.33 -19.55 -12.62
CA VAL A 141 9.27 -19.16 -11.67
C VAL A 141 8.96 -17.68 -11.90
N TRP A 142 7.82 -17.41 -12.53
CA TRP A 142 7.43 -16.07 -12.95
C TRP A 142 6.76 -15.24 -11.90
N ALA A 143 5.89 -15.87 -11.10
CA ALA A 143 5.13 -15.19 -10.07
C ALA A 143 4.83 -16.12 -8.89
N ILE A 144 4.87 -15.55 -7.70
CA ILE A 144 4.43 -16.18 -6.46
C ILE A 144 3.49 -15.22 -5.76
N ASN A 145 2.24 -15.63 -5.58
CA ASN A 145 1.25 -14.91 -4.79
C ASN A 145 1.08 -15.63 -3.46
N LEU A 146 1.18 -14.92 -2.34
CA LEU A 146 0.96 -15.50 -1.02
C LEU A 146 0.09 -14.61 -0.14
N SER A 147 -0.79 -15.24 0.67
CA SER A 147 -1.51 -14.62 1.77
C SER A 147 -0.80 -14.97 3.07
N ILE A 148 -0.44 -13.95 3.84
CA ILE A 148 0.23 -14.09 5.13
C ILE A 148 -0.11 -12.93 6.06
N SER A 149 -0.55 -13.24 7.28
CA SER A 149 -0.79 -12.23 8.33
C SER A 149 -1.74 -11.09 7.89
N GLY A 150 -2.77 -11.42 7.12
CA GLY A 150 -3.73 -10.45 6.59
C GLY A 150 -3.20 -9.57 5.45
N MET A 151 -2.10 -9.98 4.84
CA MET A 151 -1.48 -9.29 3.70
C MET A 151 -1.46 -10.21 2.47
N TRP A 152 -1.62 -9.64 1.29
CA TRP A 152 -1.30 -10.25 0.01
C TRP A 152 0.05 -9.72 -0.45
N ILE A 153 1.01 -10.62 -0.67
CA ILE A 153 2.32 -10.32 -1.25
C ILE A 153 2.43 -11.05 -2.58
N GLN A 154 2.90 -10.34 -3.63
CA GLN A 154 3.24 -10.97 -4.91
C GLN A 154 4.73 -10.72 -5.19
N VAL A 155 5.45 -11.79 -5.51
CA VAL A 155 6.86 -11.76 -5.90
C VAL A 155 6.98 -12.16 -7.36
N ASN A 156 7.50 -11.28 -8.20
CA ASN A 156 7.82 -11.54 -9.59
C ASN A 156 9.31 -11.29 -9.79
N ALA A 157 10.03 -12.20 -10.45
CA ALA A 157 11.43 -11.99 -10.73
C ALA A 157 11.85 -12.68 -12.04
N THR A 158 12.79 -12.05 -12.76
CA THR A 158 13.24 -12.52 -14.07
C THR A 158 14.38 -13.54 -14.00
N PHE A 159 14.86 -13.89 -12.82
CA PHE A 159 16.02 -14.77 -12.60
C PHE A 159 15.70 -16.05 -11.82
N LEU A 160 14.48 -16.24 -11.35
CA LEU A 160 14.13 -17.40 -10.53
C LEU A 160 13.94 -18.66 -11.39
N GLN A 161 14.63 -19.74 -11.03
CA GLN A 161 14.43 -21.06 -11.63
C GLN A 161 13.66 -22.00 -10.69
N THR A 162 13.80 -21.83 -9.39
CA THR A 162 13.18 -22.65 -8.35
C THR A 162 12.46 -21.82 -7.31
N ILE A 163 11.56 -22.47 -6.55
CA ILE A 163 10.91 -21.83 -5.39
C ILE A 163 11.93 -21.51 -4.32
N ASP A 164 12.92 -22.37 -4.10
CA ASP A 164 13.95 -22.16 -3.08
C ASP A 164 14.74 -20.87 -3.32
N GLU A 165 14.98 -20.49 -4.57
CA GLU A 165 15.62 -19.22 -4.92
C GLU A 165 14.74 -18.00 -4.62
N ALA A 166 13.42 -18.18 -4.55
CA ALA A 166 12.49 -17.12 -4.21
C ALA A 166 12.36 -16.89 -2.68
N ILE A 167 12.70 -17.88 -1.86
CA ILE A 167 12.51 -17.83 -0.40
C ILE A 167 13.20 -16.61 0.24
N PRO A 168 14.44 -16.23 -0.11
CA PRO A 168 15.06 -15.02 0.42
C PRO A 168 14.24 -13.74 0.10
N LEU A 169 13.74 -13.61 -1.12
CA LEU A 169 12.90 -12.46 -1.53
C LEU A 169 11.56 -12.44 -0.79
N ILE A 170 10.92 -13.61 -0.63
CA ILE A 170 9.67 -13.73 0.12
C ILE A 170 9.88 -13.31 1.57
N LYS A 171 10.93 -13.79 2.22
CA LYS A 171 11.27 -13.39 3.60
C LYS A 171 11.52 -11.89 3.70
N ALA A 172 12.32 -11.33 2.79
CA ALA A 172 12.58 -9.89 2.76
C ALA A 172 11.29 -9.08 2.50
N ALA A 173 10.36 -9.60 1.70
CA ALA A 173 9.07 -8.96 1.48
C ALA A 173 8.20 -8.97 2.75
N ILE A 174 8.21 -10.07 3.50
CA ILE A 174 7.52 -10.18 4.80
C ILE A 174 8.18 -9.25 5.83
N ASP A 175 9.51 -9.26 5.93
CA ASP A 175 10.28 -8.42 6.86
C ASP A 175 10.13 -6.92 6.55
N SER A 176 9.72 -6.57 5.33
CA SER A 176 9.44 -5.19 4.91
C SER A 176 8.07 -4.68 5.33
N LEU A 177 7.19 -5.55 5.85
CA LEU A 177 5.90 -5.12 6.40
C LEU A 177 6.11 -4.23 7.62
N GLN A 178 5.34 -3.16 7.72
CA GLN A 178 5.46 -2.20 8.80
C GLN A 178 4.63 -2.65 10.01
N THR A 179 5.16 -2.41 11.22
CA THR A 179 4.38 -2.46 12.46
C THR A 179 3.52 -1.20 12.58
N GLN A 180 2.53 -1.21 13.47
CA GLN A 180 1.67 -0.05 13.73
C GLN A 180 2.48 1.21 14.09
N GLU A 181 3.48 1.10 14.95
CA GLU A 181 4.33 2.22 15.37
C GLU A 181 5.08 2.85 14.17
N VAL A 182 5.66 2.02 13.29
CA VAL A 182 6.38 2.50 12.11
C VAL A 182 5.43 3.14 11.11
N HIS A 183 4.24 2.55 10.91
CA HIS A 183 3.22 3.08 10.02
C HIS A 183 2.73 4.45 10.50
N GLU A 184 2.35 4.59 11.77
CA GLU A 184 1.92 5.86 12.36
C GLU A 184 3.00 6.94 12.28
N ALA A 185 4.27 6.59 12.55
CA ALA A 185 5.40 7.51 12.45
C ALA A 185 5.71 7.97 11.01
N SER A 186 5.28 7.20 10.00
CA SER A 186 5.52 7.49 8.59
C SER A 186 4.29 8.02 7.85
N SER A 187 3.12 8.05 8.51
CA SER A 187 1.88 8.51 7.90
C SER A 187 1.89 10.03 7.70
N VAL A 188 1.20 10.48 6.64
CA VAL A 188 1.06 11.89 6.34
C VAL A 188 -0.31 12.39 6.78
N THR A 189 -0.29 13.26 7.77
CA THR A 189 -1.50 13.89 8.30
C THR A 189 -1.17 15.33 8.68
N GLY A 190 -2.09 16.24 8.44
CA GLY A 190 -1.95 17.63 8.85
C GLY A 190 -2.32 18.65 7.77
N CYS A 191 -2.20 19.90 8.14
CA CYS A 191 -2.48 21.03 7.28
C CYS A 191 -1.17 21.60 6.72
N PHE A 192 -1.19 21.86 5.40
CA PHE A 192 -0.09 22.48 4.68
C PHE A 192 -0.65 23.60 3.81
N ALA A 193 0.10 24.69 3.62
CA ALA A 193 -0.30 25.80 2.80
C ALA A 193 0.85 26.37 1.96
N ALA A 194 0.52 26.81 0.74
CA ALA A 194 1.38 27.61 -0.11
C ALA A 194 0.78 29.01 -0.26
N GLU A 195 1.57 30.04 -0.03
CA GLU A 195 1.20 31.44 -0.22
C GLU A 195 1.94 32.03 -1.43
N ILE A 196 1.20 32.42 -2.46
CA ILE A 196 1.78 32.92 -3.72
C ILE A 196 1.24 34.31 -3.96
N GLY A 197 2.00 35.31 -3.54
CA GLY A 197 1.51 36.71 -3.59
C GLY A 197 0.34 36.93 -2.63
N LYS A 198 -0.89 37.06 -3.17
CA LYS A 198 -2.13 37.20 -2.40
C LYS A 198 -2.97 35.93 -2.39
N ASP A 199 -2.54 34.89 -3.11
CA ASP A 199 -3.26 33.65 -3.26
C ASP A 199 -2.87 32.69 -2.12
N LEU A 200 -3.84 31.93 -1.62
CA LEU A 200 -3.66 30.92 -0.60
C LEU A 200 -4.12 29.56 -1.13
N LEU A 201 -3.24 28.59 -1.11
CA LEU A 201 -3.52 27.22 -1.50
C LEU A 201 -3.36 26.35 -0.24
N THR A 202 -4.37 25.55 0.09
CA THR A 202 -4.31 24.66 1.26
C THR A 202 -4.38 23.20 0.84
N LEU A 203 -3.72 22.36 1.62
CA LEU A 203 -3.64 20.91 1.46
C LEU A 203 -3.76 20.31 2.86
N GLU A 204 -4.93 19.82 3.22
CA GLU A 204 -5.19 19.12 4.46
C GLU A 204 -5.21 17.63 4.19
N LEU A 205 -4.29 16.88 4.80
CA LEU A 205 -4.07 15.46 4.58
C LEU A 205 -4.54 14.64 5.76
N ASP A 206 -5.23 13.54 5.49
CA ASP A 206 -5.58 12.50 6.43
C ASP A 206 -5.28 11.13 5.81
N GLN A 207 -4.16 10.52 6.23
CA GLN A 207 -3.81 9.16 5.80
C GLN A 207 -4.57 8.16 6.65
N GLN A 208 -5.27 7.28 5.97
CA GLN A 208 -5.99 6.17 6.57
C GLN A 208 -5.01 5.03 6.97
N ASP A 209 -5.54 3.90 7.39
CA ASP A 209 -4.75 2.74 7.82
C ASP A 209 -3.98 2.01 6.69
N ARG A 210 -3.88 2.64 5.53
CA ARG A 210 -3.20 2.18 4.30
C ARG A 210 -2.43 3.34 3.70
N ASN A 211 -1.84 3.12 2.53
CA ASN A 211 -1.25 4.25 1.78
C ASN A 211 -2.30 5.16 1.13
N ILE A 212 -3.58 4.98 1.44
CA ILE A 212 -4.67 5.84 0.98
C ILE A 212 -4.67 7.12 1.81
N VAL A 213 -4.72 8.24 1.12
CA VAL A 213 -4.81 9.57 1.70
C VAL A 213 -6.08 10.25 1.18
N VAL A 214 -6.85 10.79 2.11
CA VAL A 214 -7.92 11.75 1.81
C VAL A 214 -7.35 13.14 2.00
N ALA A 215 -7.45 13.97 0.98
CA ALA A 215 -6.96 15.35 1.01
C ALA A 215 -8.09 16.33 0.73
N ASN A 216 -8.31 17.31 1.62
CA ASN A 216 -9.11 18.48 1.32
C ASN A 216 -8.19 19.54 0.71
N ILE A 217 -8.54 20.06 -0.45
CA ILE A 217 -7.70 20.99 -1.21
C ILE A 217 -8.52 22.21 -1.60
N ASP A 218 -8.06 23.38 -1.17
CA ASP A 218 -8.69 24.66 -1.53
C ASP A 218 -7.67 25.55 -2.25
N TYR A 219 -8.09 26.13 -3.36
CA TYR A 219 -7.35 27.19 -4.07
C TYR A 219 -8.12 28.51 -3.94
N LEU A 220 -7.65 29.36 -3.04
CA LEU A 220 -8.24 30.67 -2.75
C LEU A 220 -7.48 31.73 -3.53
N TRP A 221 -7.90 31.96 -4.79
CA TRP A 221 -7.31 32.93 -5.66
C TRP A 221 -7.83 34.33 -5.32
N SER A 222 -6.93 35.33 -5.25
CA SER A 222 -7.31 36.72 -4.92
C SER A 222 -8.07 37.45 -6.03
N GLU A 223 -7.91 36.99 -7.28
CA GLU A 223 -8.48 37.64 -8.48
C GLU A 223 -9.28 36.68 -9.38
N LYS A 224 -9.52 35.44 -8.93
CA LYS A 224 -10.23 34.37 -9.66
C LYS A 224 -11.20 33.67 -8.75
N ASP A 225 -12.05 32.85 -9.37
CA ASP A 225 -12.93 31.98 -8.60
C ASP A 225 -12.16 30.93 -7.81
N GLN A 226 -12.70 30.63 -6.65
CA GLN A 226 -12.13 29.66 -5.72
C GLN A 226 -12.46 28.25 -6.19
N ASN A 227 -11.51 27.33 -5.99
CA ASN A 227 -11.74 25.91 -6.18
C ASN A 227 -11.68 25.23 -4.81
N GLU A 228 -12.72 24.50 -4.48
CA GLU A 228 -12.81 23.73 -3.25
C GLU A 228 -13.14 22.28 -3.58
N GLY A 229 -12.46 21.33 -2.96
CA GLY A 229 -12.75 19.93 -3.22
C GLY A 229 -11.93 18.95 -2.42
N GLN A 230 -12.09 17.68 -2.79
CA GLN A 230 -11.45 16.58 -2.12
C GLN A 230 -10.70 15.71 -3.13
N MET A 231 -9.57 15.18 -2.72
CA MET A 231 -8.83 14.18 -3.45
C MET A 231 -8.77 12.89 -2.62
N ILE A 232 -8.97 11.75 -3.28
CA ILE A 232 -8.61 10.45 -2.75
C ILE A 232 -7.44 9.95 -3.58
N GLY A 233 -6.36 9.57 -2.92
CA GLY A 233 -5.13 9.19 -3.58
C GLY A 233 -4.27 8.22 -2.77
N ASN A 234 -3.11 7.87 -3.32
CA ASN A 234 -2.11 7.04 -2.68
C ASN A 234 -0.85 7.86 -2.38
N TYR A 235 -0.29 7.67 -1.19
CA TYR A 235 1.01 8.20 -0.80
C TYR A 235 2.03 7.08 -0.75
N THR A 236 2.87 7.02 -1.77
CA THR A 236 3.93 6.00 -1.91
C THR A 236 5.20 6.64 -2.47
N ASN A 237 6.37 6.19 -2.00
CA ASN A 237 7.68 6.72 -2.43
C ASN A 237 7.76 8.25 -2.32
N GLN A 238 7.19 8.80 -1.25
CA GLN A 238 7.11 10.25 -1.00
C GLN A 238 6.30 11.02 -2.06
N VAL A 239 5.48 10.36 -2.86
CA VAL A 239 4.61 11.00 -3.83
C VAL A 239 3.15 10.68 -3.48
N LEU A 240 2.35 11.73 -3.29
CA LEU A 240 0.90 11.66 -3.22
C LEU A 240 0.34 11.88 -4.62
N THR A 241 -0.44 10.92 -5.11
CA THR A 241 -1.15 11.04 -6.39
C THR A 241 -2.60 10.62 -6.24
N GLY A 242 -3.50 11.30 -6.92
CA GLY A 242 -4.93 10.98 -6.85
C GLY A 242 -5.77 11.85 -7.77
N ILE A 243 -7.07 11.58 -7.74
CA ILE A 243 -8.05 12.38 -8.49
C ILE A 243 -8.70 13.38 -7.53
N TYR A 244 -8.52 14.64 -7.83
CA TYR A 244 -9.13 15.78 -7.17
C TYR A 244 -10.47 16.09 -7.83
N GLU A 245 -11.53 15.95 -7.04
CA GLU A 245 -12.87 16.37 -7.39
C GLU A 245 -13.13 17.73 -6.76
N PHE A 246 -13.44 18.74 -7.57
CA PHE A 246 -13.65 20.09 -7.11
C PHE A 246 -14.79 20.78 -7.82
N THR A 247 -15.28 21.84 -7.19
CA THR A 247 -16.26 22.75 -7.77
C THR A 247 -15.57 24.08 -8.06
N SER A 248 -15.80 24.59 -9.26
CA SER A 248 -15.40 25.93 -9.70
C SER A 248 -16.54 26.55 -10.48
N GLU A 249 -16.93 27.78 -10.16
CA GLU A 249 -18.07 28.49 -10.80
C GLU A 249 -19.39 27.67 -10.79
N GLY A 250 -19.55 26.78 -9.81
CA GLY A 250 -20.72 25.88 -9.70
C GLY A 250 -20.65 24.64 -10.59
N GLU A 251 -19.58 24.43 -11.33
CA GLU A 251 -19.36 23.25 -12.14
C GLU A 251 -18.38 22.26 -11.44
N ARG A 252 -18.74 20.97 -11.47
CA ARG A 252 -17.90 19.89 -10.97
C ARG A 252 -16.84 19.52 -11.99
N SER A 253 -15.60 19.42 -11.55
CA SER A 253 -14.45 19.04 -12.37
C SER A 253 -13.62 17.97 -11.69
N LEU A 254 -12.91 17.17 -12.49
CA LEU A 254 -12.02 16.10 -12.02
C LEU A 254 -10.62 16.31 -12.61
N ARG A 255 -9.61 16.26 -11.75
CA ARG A 255 -8.22 16.47 -12.15
C ARG A 255 -7.28 15.53 -11.41
N GLU A 256 -6.35 14.94 -12.13
CA GLU A 256 -5.23 14.20 -11.51
C GLU A 256 -4.23 15.19 -10.93
N LEU A 257 -3.81 14.96 -9.67
CA LEU A 257 -2.81 15.78 -9.01
C LEU A 257 -1.66 14.91 -8.50
N PHE A 258 -0.48 15.53 -8.41
CA PHE A 258 0.73 14.97 -7.84
C PHE A 258 1.34 15.96 -6.85
N PHE A 259 1.71 15.46 -5.67
CA PHE A 259 2.46 16.20 -4.68
C PHE A 259 3.66 15.37 -4.23
N LYS A 260 4.85 15.94 -4.27
CA LYS A 260 6.07 15.30 -3.75
C LYS A 260 6.36 15.80 -2.35
N GLY A 261 6.31 14.89 -1.38
CA GLY A 261 6.67 15.16 0.01
C GLY A 261 8.17 15.20 0.23
N ASP A 262 8.61 16.06 1.13
CA ASP A 262 9.93 16.06 1.72
C ASP A 262 9.85 16.30 3.24
N LYS A 263 11.00 16.47 3.92
CA LYS A 263 11.04 16.71 5.37
C LYS A 263 10.37 18.03 5.80
N THR A 264 10.07 18.92 4.86
CA THR A 264 9.61 20.28 5.14
C THR A 264 8.17 20.53 4.66
N GLY A 265 7.62 19.69 3.78
CA GLY A 265 6.29 19.86 3.24
C GLY A 265 6.09 19.16 1.90
N PHE A 266 5.29 19.75 1.02
CA PHE A 266 4.93 19.16 -0.27
C PHE A 266 5.19 20.14 -1.42
N LEU A 267 5.65 19.64 -2.55
CA LEU A 267 5.77 20.36 -3.81
C LEU A 267 4.68 19.90 -4.76
N ALA A 268 3.94 20.83 -5.34
CA ALA A 268 2.97 20.51 -6.39
C ALA A 268 3.68 20.10 -7.68
N GLY A 269 3.12 19.09 -8.37
CA GLY A 269 3.58 18.60 -9.65
C GLY A 269 2.88 19.31 -10.81
N PHE A 270 3.63 19.68 -11.85
CA PHE A 270 3.13 20.27 -13.08
C PHE A 270 3.63 19.51 -14.30
N GLY A 271 2.83 19.48 -15.35
CA GLY A 271 3.21 18.81 -16.59
C GLY A 271 2.14 18.88 -17.67
N PRO A 272 2.38 18.34 -18.86
CA PRO A 272 1.39 18.26 -19.91
C PRO A 272 0.18 17.42 -19.48
N VAL A 273 -1.02 17.90 -19.76
CA VAL A 273 -2.29 17.21 -19.43
C VAL A 273 -3.10 16.92 -20.68
N GLU A 274 -4.03 15.99 -20.56
CA GLU A 274 -5.08 15.66 -21.53
C GLU A 274 -6.35 15.22 -20.80
N THR A 275 -7.48 15.31 -21.46
CA THR A 275 -8.76 14.87 -20.89
C THR A 275 -9.07 13.45 -21.35
N ILE A 276 -9.21 12.52 -20.40
CA ILE A 276 -9.60 11.13 -20.63
C ILE A 276 -10.82 10.86 -19.77
N ASP A 277 -11.94 10.45 -20.39
CA ASP A 277 -13.22 10.13 -19.73
C ASP A 277 -13.72 11.22 -18.77
N GLY A 278 -13.54 12.49 -19.16
CA GLY A 278 -13.97 13.65 -18.37
C GLY A 278 -13.02 14.02 -17.22
N VAL A 279 -11.90 13.34 -17.06
CA VAL A 279 -10.85 13.63 -16.07
C VAL A 279 -9.67 14.29 -16.76
N GLU A 280 -9.21 15.44 -16.28
CA GLU A 280 -7.94 16.03 -16.70
C GLU A 280 -6.79 15.23 -16.06
N LYS A 281 -6.04 14.50 -16.87
CA LYS A 281 -4.92 13.62 -16.44
C LYS A 281 -3.59 14.09 -17.03
N PHE A 282 -2.50 13.81 -16.33
CA PHE A 282 -1.17 14.01 -16.90
C PHE A 282 -0.94 13.06 -18.07
N LYS A 283 -0.32 13.58 -19.15
CA LYS A 283 0.07 12.74 -20.31
C LYS A 283 1.09 11.68 -19.92
N ARG A 284 0.95 10.50 -20.51
CA ARG A 284 1.90 9.40 -20.34
C ARG A 284 2.88 9.32 -21.53
N PRO A 285 4.17 8.95 -21.35
CA PRO A 285 4.83 8.74 -20.04
C PRO A 285 4.90 10.04 -19.23
N LEU A 286 4.87 9.93 -17.89
CA LEU A 286 4.83 11.08 -16.99
C LEU A 286 6.07 11.98 -17.18
N LYS A 287 5.81 13.29 -17.28
CA LYS A 287 6.84 14.35 -17.29
C LYS A 287 6.42 15.44 -16.31
N ILE A 288 6.72 15.17 -15.03
CA ILE A 288 6.34 16.06 -13.93
C ILE A 288 7.52 16.95 -13.56
N THR A 289 7.30 18.25 -13.48
CA THR A 289 8.22 19.21 -12.90
C THR A 289 7.69 19.65 -11.53
N TRP A 290 8.57 19.78 -10.57
CA TRP A 290 8.28 20.20 -9.21
C TRP A 290 8.66 21.66 -9.07
N ASP A 291 7.71 22.52 -8.70
CA ASP A 291 7.92 23.97 -8.64
C ASP A 291 7.99 24.43 -7.19
N GLU A 292 9.18 24.93 -6.79
CA GLU A 292 9.44 25.42 -5.43
C GLU A 292 8.57 26.64 -5.06
N SER A 293 8.03 27.38 -6.04
CA SER A 293 7.11 28.47 -5.77
C SER A 293 5.73 27.98 -5.31
N TYR A 294 5.42 26.70 -5.54
CA TYR A 294 4.21 26.00 -5.07
C TYR A 294 4.54 25.01 -3.97
N LYS A 295 5.37 25.42 -3.00
CA LYS A 295 5.71 24.61 -1.84
C LYS A 295 4.70 24.83 -0.72
N TYR A 296 4.03 23.76 -0.36
CA TYR A 296 3.10 23.72 0.77
C TYR A 296 3.88 23.40 2.05
N LEU A 297 3.91 24.36 2.97
CA LEU A 297 4.56 24.21 4.28
C LEU A 297 3.53 23.94 5.38
N PRO A 298 3.93 23.29 6.50
CA PRO A 298 3.02 23.12 7.64
C PRO A 298 2.35 24.42 8.06
N SER A 299 1.04 24.38 8.28
CA SER A 299 0.21 25.57 8.47
C SER A 299 -0.96 25.28 9.40
N ASP A 300 -1.63 26.34 9.89
CA ASP A 300 -2.91 26.31 10.61
C ASP A 300 -4.07 26.89 9.77
N LYS A 301 -3.85 27.09 8.47
CA LYS A 301 -4.80 27.80 7.59
C LYS A 301 -5.87 26.91 6.96
N CYS A 302 -5.79 25.59 7.11
CA CYS A 302 -6.84 24.68 6.64
C CYS A 302 -8.12 24.85 7.47
N GLY A 303 -9.29 24.78 6.79
CA GLY A 303 -10.58 24.88 7.45
C GLY A 303 -10.95 26.28 7.99
N ASN A 304 -10.09 27.26 7.87
CA ASN A 304 -10.39 28.65 8.21
C ASN A 304 -11.07 29.36 7.02
N LYS A 305 -12.40 29.24 6.93
CA LYS A 305 -13.25 29.96 5.96
C LYS A 305 -13.91 31.17 6.60
#